data_157b9c12ad17aeafb74f650a163ef721
#
_entry.id   157b9c12ad17aeafb74f650a163ef721
#
_cell.length_a   1.000
_cell.length_b   1.000
_cell.length_c   1.000
_cell.angle_alpha   90.00
_cell.angle_beta   90.00
_cell.angle_gamma   90.00
#
_symmetry.space_group_name_H-M   'P 1'
#
loop_
_entity.id
_entity.type
_entity.pdbx_description
1 polymer ?
#
loop_
_entity_poly.entity_id
_entity_poly.type
_entity_poly.pdbx_seq_one_letter_code
_entity_poly.pdbx_strand_id
1 'polypeptide(L)'
;MNQYLLENFNNNTLDYSLDRYNWPDKVLKIIQEHYPQVKSLEYIHNDVSPNDISKITGLVQTAFLSKELSTMLDAFAEEYVKPLIGNQSYLIKRQPTLNCVIPNQEASGRRLPFHQGIFYDNGRGQATIWMPLTETYQSNSMWIMDLEPSQRLTQQVVRERWSVEKFEQECEKLSRPVTLSPGQAHLFAQEHIHGNINNVTDITRFAIDWHVLIKGEECHRRLPGGFFRLPGDHTSDVNVDTNKEYICYMSNNSEFDKHIGKHSQR
;
A
#
# COMPACT_ATOMS: atom_id res chain seq x y z
N MET A 1 12.14 15.77 -4.57
CA MET A 1 11.24 14.77 -5.19
C MET A 1 11.43 14.83 -6.69
N ASN A 2 11.43 13.68 -7.36
CA ASN A 2 11.54 13.61 -8.82
C ASN A 2 10.29 14.24 -9.45
N GLN A 3 10.45 15.19 -10.39
CA GLN A 3 9.36 15.96 -10.98
C GLN A 3 8.30 15.06 -11.65
N TYR A 4 8.71 13.97 -12.29
CA TYR A 4 7.79 13.02 -12.94
C TYR A 4 6.88 12.31 -11.94
N LEU A 5 7.41 11.96 -10.75
CA LEU A 5 6.57 11.36 -9.70
C LEU A 5 5.56 12.37 -9.16
N LEU A 6 5.96 13.65 -9.04
CA LEU A 6 5.04 14.69 -8.59
C LEU A 6 3.88 14.93 -9.57
N GLU A 7 4.15 14.90 -10.87
CA GLU A 7 3.13 15.19 -11.89
C GLU A 7 2.14 14.02 -12.03
N ASN A 8 2.63 12.77 -12.02
CA ASN A 8 1.83 11.59 -12.33
C ASN A 8 1.33 10.82 -11.11
N PHE A 9 2.00 10.98 -9.96
CA PHE A 9 1.64 10.32 -8.70
C PHE A 9 1.19 11.33 -7.62
N ASN A 10 0.45 12.33 -8.05
CA ASN A 10 -0.10 13.35 -7.16
C ASN A 10 -1.60 13.14 -6.94
N ASN A 11 -1.95 12.03 -6.27
CA ASN A 11 -3.35 11.72 -5.94
C ASN A 11 -4.21 11.49 -7.21
N ASN A 12 -3.66 10.81 -8.22
CA ASN A 12 -4.27 10.56 -9.51
C ASN A 12 -4.91 9.16 -9.58
N THR A 13 -5.83 8.99 -10.51
CA THR A 13 -6.45 7.69 -10.82
C THR A 13 -5.99 7.21 -12.20
N LEU A 14 -5.77 5.90 -12.30
CA LEU A 14 -5.42 5.18 -13.53
C LEU A 14 -6.48 4.09 -13.77
N ASP A 15 -7.04 4.05 -14.97
CA ASP A 15 -7.89 2.94 -15.41
C ASP A 15 -7.05 1.86 -16.08
N TYR A 16 -7.35 0.58 -15.79
CA TYR A 16 -6.68 -0.55 -16.41
C TYR A 16 -7.66 -1.65 -16.84
N SER A 17 -7.26 -2.48 -17.81
CA SER A 17 -8.11 -3.53 -18.36
C SER A 17 -8.27 -4.70 -17.38
N LEU A 18 -9.50 -4.95 -16.90
CA LEU A 18 -9.84 -6.16 -16.13
C LEU A 18 -9.77 -7.44 -16.98
N ASP A 19 -10.07 -7.37 -18.27
CA ASP A 19 -9.96 -8.54 -19.16
C ASP A 19 -8.52 -9.08 -19.21
N ARG A 20 -7.54 -8.19 -19.10
CA ARG A 20 -6.12 -8.54 -19.13
C ARG A 20 -5.54 -8.75 -17.72
N TYR A 21 -5.97 -7.96 -16.76
CA TYR A 21 -5.42 -7.94 -15.39
C TYR A 21 -6.54 -8.16 -14.36
N ASN A 22 -7.22 -9.30 -14.44
CA ASN A 22 -8.29 -9.64 -13.52
C ASN A 22 -7.73 -10.08 -12.16
N TRP A 23 -7.16 -9.12 -11.43
CA TRP A 23 -6.62 -9.34 -10.09
C TRP A 23 -7.67 -9.86 -9.10
N PRO A 24 -8.93 -9.35 -9.08
CA PRO A 24 -9.96 -9.85 -8.17
C PRO A 24 -10.19 -11.35 -8.28
N ASP A 25 -10.41 -11.85 -9.50
CA ASP A 25 -10.65 -13.28 -9.72
C ASP A 25 -9.43 -14.15 -9.41
N LYS A 26 -8.23 -13.66 -9.76
CA LYS A 26 -7.00 -14.39 -9.44
C LYS A 26 -6.79 -14.50 -7.93
N VAL A 27 -6.99 -13.42 -7.19
CA VAL A 27 -6.88 -13.43 -5.74
C VAL A 27 -7.95 -14.31 -5.11
N LEU A 28 -9.19 -14.23 -5.59
CA LEU A 28 -10.28 -15.10 -5.09
C LEU A 28 -9.96 -16.58 -5.32
N LYS A 29 -9.45 -16.97 -6.51
CA LYS A 29 -9.05 -18.35 -6.80
C LYS A 29 -7.96 -18.86 -5.87
N ILE A 30 -6.92 -18.06 -5.63
CA ILE A 30 -5.86 -18.40 -4.68
C ILE A 30 -6.42 -18.65 -3.27
N ILE A 31 -7.35 -17.81 -2.85
CA ILE A 31 -8.01 -18.00 -1.54
C ILE A 31 -8.84 -19.29 -1.53
N GLN A 32 -9.61 -19.56 -2.58
CA GLN A 32 -10.47 -20.72 -2.68
C GLN A 32 -9.74 -22.06 -2.71
N GLU A 33 -8.48 -22.10 -3.14
CA GLU A 33 -7.63 -23.31 -3.05
C GLU A 33 -7.43 -23.78 -1.60
N HIS A 34 -7.48 -22.87 -0.63
CA HIS A 34 -7.27 -23.15 0.79
C HIS A 34 -8.52 -22.94 1.64
N TYR A 35 -9.44 -22.10 1.17
CA TYR A 35 -10.71 -21.72 1.82
C TYR A 35 -11.86 -21.84 0.82
N PRO A 36 -12.25 -23.08 0.42
CA PRO A 36 -13.24 -23.31 -0.66
C PRO A 36 -14.64 -22.79 -0.35
N GLN A 37 -14.94 -22.47 0.92
CA GLN A 37 -16.19 -21.86 1.33
C GLN A 37 -16.31 -20.37 0.95
N VAL A 38 -15.19 -19.68 0.68
CA VAL A 38 -15.17 -18.25 0.31
C VAL A 38 -15.76 -18.07 -1.08
N LYS A 39 -16.83 -17.26 -1.16
CA LYS A 39 -17.59 -17.04 -2.41
C LYS A 39 -17.22 -15.73 -3.10
N SER A 40 -16.88 -14.70 -2.32
CA SER A 40 -16.47 -13.40 -2.83
C SER A 40 -15.50 -12.72 -1.88
N LEU A 41 -14.73 -11.75 -2.40
CA LEU A 41 -13.82 -10.95 -1.58
C LEU A 41 -14.60 -9.98 -0.69
N GLU A 42 -15.70 -9.41 -1.18
CA GLU A 42 -16.54 -8.44 -0.47
C GLU A 42 -17.14 -8.99 0.83
N TYR A 43 -17.51 -10.26 0.80
CA TYR A 43 -18.21 -10.90 1.92
C TYR A 43 -17.40 -11.99 2.63
N ILE A 44 -16.10 -12.02 2.41
CA ILE A 44 -15.19 -13.01 3.01
C ILE A 44 -15.29 -13.06 4.54
N HIS A 45 -15.58 -11.95 5.19
CA HIS A 45 -15.75 -11.85 6.64
C HIS A 45 -16.92 -12.69 7.18
N ASN A 46 -17.85 -13.13 6.31
CA ASN A 46 -18.92 -14.05 6.66
C ASN A 46 -18.49 -15.52 6.56
N ASP A 47 -17.47 -15.82 5.77
CA ASP A 47 -17.02 -17.17 5.44
C ASP A 47 -15.81 -17.64 6.25
N VAL A 48 -15.05 -16.70 6.83
CA VAL A 48 -13.82 -16.99 7.59
C VAL A 48 -13.73 -16.19 8.89
N SER A 49 -12.96 -16.70 9.85
CA SER A 49 -12.73 -15.98 11.11
C SER A 49 -11.81 -14.77 10.90
N PRO A 50 -11.91 -13.72 11.74
CA PRO A 50 -10.98 -12.59 11.70
C PRO A 50 -9.49 -13.00 11.83
N ASN A 51 -9.21 -14.10 12.52
CA ASN A 51 -7.85 -14.63 12.66
C ASN A 51 -7.31 -15.25 11.36
N ASP A 52 -8.18 -15.76 10.50
CA ASP A 52 -7.78 -16.32 9.22
C ASP A 52 -7.46 -15.25 8.17
N ILE A 53 -7.98 -14.03 8.32
CA ILE A 53 -7.69 -12.92 7.40
C ILE A 53 -6.18 -12.66 7.27
N SER A 54 -5.41 -12.73 8.37
CA SER A 54 -3.96 -12.55 8.30
C SER A 54 -3.26 -13.69 7.57
N LYS A 55 -3.75 -14.93 7.70
CA LYS A 55 -3.22 -16.08 6.98
C LYS A 55 -3.53 -15.95 5.48
N ILE A 56 -4.75 -15.55 5.16
CA ILE A 56 -5.21 -15.32 3.79
C ILE A 56 -4.38 -14.22 3.11
N THR A 57 -4.18 -13.09 3.78
CA THR A 57 -3.34 -12.02 3.23
C THR A 57 -1.91 -12.48 2.99
N GLY A 58 -1.31 -13.21 3.92
CA GLY A 58 0.03 -13.80 3.77
C GLY A 58 0.11 -14.82 2.63
N LEU A 59 -0.90 -15.68 2.49
CA LEU A 59 -1.01 -16.65 1.40
C LEU A 59 -1.01 -15.95 0.03
N VAL A 60 -1.88 -14.96 -0.15
CA VAL A 60 -1.98 -14.22 -1.42
C VAL A 60 -0.69 -13.44 -1.70
N GLN A 61 -0.13 -12.78 -0.70
CA GLN A 61 1.16 -12.08 -0.87
C GLN A 61 2.27 -13.03 -1.34
N THR A 62 2.33 -14.24 -0.76
CA THR A 62 3.31 -15.26 -1.17
C THR A 62 3.07 -15.72 -2.61
N ALA A 63 1.81 -15.85 -3.04
CA ALA A 63 1.48 -16.26 -4.40
C ALA A 63 1.99 -15.26 -5.46
N PHE A 64 2.13 -13.97 -5.12
CA PHE A 64 2.74 -12.97 -6.02
C PHE A 64 4.22 -13.22 -6.34
N LEU A 65 4.90 -14.10 -5.59
CA LEU A 65 6.26 -14.54 -5.90
C LEU A 65 6.28 -15.63 -6.99
N SER A 66 5.14 -16.20 -7.35
CA SER A 66 5.05 -17.16 -8.46
C SER A 66 5.45 -16.51 -9.78
N LYS A 67 5.98 -17.31 -10.70
CA LYS A 67 6.36 -16.83 -12.04
C LYS A 67 5.17 -16.23 -12.79
N GLU A 68 3.97 -16.81 -12.66
CA GLU A 68 2.76 -16.32 -13.32
C GLU A 68 2.41 -14.89 -12.88
N LEU A 69 2.20 -14.69 -11.57
CA LEU A 69 1.76 -13.40 -11.05
C LEU A 69 2.86 -12.34 -11.13
N SER A 70 4.13 -12.71 -10.94
CA SER A 70 5.24 -11.77 -11.10
C SER A 70 5.42 -11.31 -12.55
N THR A 71 5.23 -12.20 -13.54
CA THR A 71 5.22 -11.82 -14.97
C THR A 71 4.04 -10.90 -15.31
N MET A 72 2.89 -11.14 -14.70
CA MET A 72 1.72 -10.30 -14.87
C MET A 72 1.92 -8.88 -14.27
N LEU A 73 2.62 -8.77 -13.12
CA LEU A 73 3.04 -7.47 -12.57
C LEU A 73 4.03 -6.76 -13.50
N ASP A 74 4.97 -7.47 -14.12
CA ASP A 74 5.89 -6.89 -15.08
C ASP A 74 5.15 -6.32 -16.30
N ALA A 75 4.22 -7.10 -16.85
CA ALA A 75 3.41 -6.66 -17.98
C ALA A 75 2.57 -5.41 -17.61
N PHE A 76 1.98 -5.40 -16.42
CA PHE A 76 1.26 -4.23 -15.90
C PHE A 76 2.18 -3.01 -15.77
N ALA A 77 3.39 -3.21 -15.24
CA ALA A 77 4.36 -2.13 -15.10
C ALA A 77 4.77 -1.53 -16.46
N GLU A 78 5.06 -2.37 -17.45
CA GLU A 78 5.42 -1.91 -18.80
C GLU A 78 4.27 -1.16 -19.49
N GLU A 79 3.03 -1.61 -19.30
CA GLU A 79 1.86 -1.02 -19.96
C GLU A 79 1.38 0.26 -19.30
N TYR A 80 1.29 0.29 -17.97
CA TYR A 80 0.64 1.38 -17.23
C TYR A 80 1.60 2.27 -16.46
N VAL A 81 2.71 1.72 -15.95
CA VAL A 81 3.63 2.50 -15.10
C VAL A 81 4.70 3.20 -15.93
N LYS A 82 5.31 2.47 -16.85
CA LYS A 82 6.39 3.04 -17.69
C LYS A 82 6.01 4.32 -18.44
N PRO A 83 4.80 4.46 -19.02
CA PRO A 83 4.37 5.73 -19.63
C PRO A 83 4.36 6.90 -18.65
N LEU A 84 4.09 6.65 -17.36
CA LEU A 84 4.00 7.69 -16.32
C LEU A 84 5.38 8.19 -15.86
N ILE A 85 6.40 7.36 -15.96
CA ILE A 85 7.78 7.68 -15.52
C ILE A 85 8.72 8.02 -16.68
N GLY A 86 8.23 7.93 -17.94
CA GLY A 86 8.98 8.30 -19.14
C GLY A 86 10.19 7.39 -19.37
N ASN A 87 11.32 7.98 -19.76
CA ASN A 87 12.55 7.26 -20.10
C ASN A 87 13.39 6.86 -18.88
N GLN A 88 12.90 7.06 -17.65
CA GLN A 88 13.66 6.70 -16.46
C GLN A 88 13.68 5.19 -16.26
N SER A 89 14.81 4.67 -15.80
CA SER A 89 14.90 3.31 -15.29
C SER A 89 14.20 3.22 -13.95
N TYR A 90 13.46 2.15 -13.73
CA TYR A 90 12.69 1.96 -12.50
C TYR A 90 12.78 0.53 -11.98
N LEU A 91 12.44 0.40 -10.73
CA LEU A 91 12.32 -0.85 -10.01
C LEU A 91 10.87 -1.00 -9.54
N ILE A 92 10.43 -2.23 -9.38
CA ILE A 92 9.11 -2.56 -8.86
C ILE A 92 9.22 -3.35 -7.57
N LYS A 93 8.30 -3.14 -6.65
CA LYS A 93 8.20 -3.94 -5.43
C LYS A 93 8.00 -5.41 -5.80
N ARG A 94 8.88 -6.28 -5.30
CA ARG A 94 8.91 -7.71 -5.64
C ARG A 94 7.62 -8.41 -5.22
N GLN A 95 7.17 -8.14 -4.02
CA GLN A 95 5.98 -8.74 -3.42
C GLN A 95 5.02 -7.61 -3.01
N PRO A 96 3.90 -7.41 -3.72
CA PRO A 96 2.88 -6.48 -3.30
C PRO A 96 2.36 -6.79 -1.89
N THR A 97 1.92 -5.76 -1.18
CA THR A 97 1.18 -5.95 0.07
C THR A 97 -0.30 -6.10 -0.25
N LEU A 98 -0.95 -7.08 0.37
CA LEU A 98 -2.40 -7.20 0.32
C LEU A 98 -2.99 -6.59 1.60
N ASN A 99 -3.82 -5.58 1.42
CA ASN A 99 -4.54 -4.93 2.50
C ASN A 99 -5.99 -5.43 2.53
N CYS A 100 -6.42 -5.93 3.69
CA CYS A 100 -7.78 -6.39 3.92
C CYS A 100 -8.39 -5.64 5.11
N VAL A 101 -9.52 -4.98 4.90
CA VAL A 101 -10.27 -4.24 5.92
C VAL A 101 -11.68 -4.78 6.00
N ILE A 102 -11.96 -5.56 7.04
CA ILE A 102 -13.28 -6.14 7.28
C ILE A 102 -14.20 -5.13 8.00
N PRO A 103 -15.54 -5.30 7.91
CA PRO A 103 -16.49 -4.50 8.68
C PRO A 103 -16.22 -4.53 10.17
N ASN A 104 -16.42 -3.40 10.86
CA ASN A 104 -16.32 -3.25 12.32
C ASN A 104 -14.97 -3.71 12.91
N GLN A 105 -13.88 -3.45 12.23
CA GLN A 105 -12.55 -3.97 12.56
C GLN A 105 -11.89 -3.31 13.80
N GLU A 106 -12.49 -2.31 14.41
CA GLU A 106 -11.96 -1.66 15.63
C GLU A 106 -11.62 -2.66 16.73
N ALA A 107 -12.46 -3.66 16.92
CA ALA A 107 -12.27 -4.70 17.94
C ALA A 107 -11.04 -5.60 17.68
N SER A 108 -10.49 -5.61 16.48
CA SER A 108 -9.34 -6.48 16.12
C SER A 108 -7.99 -5.77 16.13
N GLY A 109 -7.94 -4.46 16.35
CA GLY A 109 -6.70 -3.68 16.41
C GLY A 109 -5.91 -3.64 15.08
N ARG A 110 -6.55 -3.92 13.95
CA ARG A 110 -5.91 -4.06 12.63
C ARG A 110 -6.07 -2.84 11.72
N ARG A 111 -6.63 -1.75 12.22
CA ARG A 111 -6.71 -0.51 11.47
C ARG A 111 -5.29 -0.03 11.12
N LEU A 112 -5.03 0.26 9.85
CA LEU A 112 -3.81 0.95 9.46
C LEU A 112 -4.00 2.45 9.75
N PRO A 113 -3.29 3.00 10.74
CA PRO A 113 -3.44 4.40 11.12
C PRO A 113 -2.93 5.32 10.02
N PHE A 114 -3.27 6.62 10.11
CA PHE A 114 -2.75 7.61 9.19
C PHE A 114 -1.23 7.70 9.28
N HIS A 115 -0.57 7.72 8.14
CA HIS A 115 0.88 7.76 8.02
C HIS A 115 1.31 8.31 6.66
N GLN A 116 2.59 8.59 6.52
CA GLN A 116 3.27 8.78 5.23
C GLN A 116 4.19 7.59 4.98
N GLY A 117 4.37 7.20 3.72
CA GLY A 117 5.32 6.14 3.40
C GLY A 117 6.75 6.46 3.82
N ILE A 118 7.13 7.74 3.83
CA ILE A 118 8.43 8.20 4.32
C ILE A 118 8.68 7.91 5.80
N PHE A 119 7.63 7.70 6.63
CA PHE A 119 7.78 7.28 8.02
C PHE A 119 8.33 5.85 8.15
N TYR A 120 8.18 5.07 7.08
CA TYR A 120 8.63 3.68 6.99
C TYR A 120 9.88 3.52 6.11
N ASP A 121 10.70 4.57 6.00
CA ASP A 121 11.91 4.58 5.20
C ASP A 121 11.65 4.37 3.68
N ASN A 122 10.48 4.76 3.19
CA ASN A 122 10.23 4.85 1.76
C ASN A 122 10.89 6.12 1.21
N GLY A 123 11.70 5.99 0.18
CA GLY A 123 12.37 7.12 -0.46
C GLY A 123 11.41 8.03 -1.22
N ARG A 124 11.83 9.28 -1.42
CA ARG A 124 11.05 10.24 -2.23
C ARG A 124 10.98 9.91 -3.71
N GLY A 125 11.88 9.06 -4.20
CA GLY A 125 11.82 8.50 -5.55
C GLY A 125 10.85 7.32 -5.68
N GLN A 126 10.10 6.99 -4.64
CA GLN A 126 9.14 5.90 -4.59
C GLN A 126 7.71 6.42 -4.67
N ALA A 127 6.85 5.69 -5.39
CA ALA A 127 5.42 5.95 -5.46
C ALA A 127 4.63 4.68 -5.19
N THR A 128 3.39 4.85 -4.75
CA THR A 128 2.42 3.78 -4.51
C THR A 128 1.41 3.72 -5.64
N ILE A 129 1.09 2.50 -6.03
CA ILE A 129 -0.01 2.12 -6.90
C ILE A 129 -0.94 1.27 -6.05
N TRP A 130 -2.06 1.85 -5.66
CA TRP A 130 -3.06 1.20 -4.81
C TRP A 130 -4.22 0.72 -5.67
N MET A 131 -4.42 -0.59 -5.77
CA MET A 131 -5.40 -1.24 -6.64
C MET A 131 -6.46 -1.93 -5.80
N PRO A 132 -7.69 -1.41 -5.72
CA PRO A 132 -8.79 -2.10 -5.05
C PRO A 132 -9.22 -3.34 -5.85
N LEU A 133 -9.50 -4.41 -5.13
CA LEU A 133 -10.04 -5.67 -5.68
C LEU A 133 -11.53 -5.81 -5.39
N THR A 134 -12.08 -4.90 -4.60
CA THR A 134 -13.49 -4.77 -4.25
C THR A 134 -13.89 -3.31 -4.38
N GLU A 135 -15.17 -3.00 -4.44
CA GLU A 135 -15.65 -1.61 -4.45
C GLU A 135 -15.16 -0.85 -3.21
N THR A 136 -14.69 0.38 -3.41
CA THR A 136 -14.22 1.24 -2.33
C THR A 136 -14.97 2.56 -2.29
N TYR A 137 -15.50 2.85 -1.11
CA TYR A 137 -16.26 4.07 -0.83
C TYR A 137 -16.31 4.33 0.67
N GLN A 138 -16.58 5.55 1.07
CA GLN A 138 -16.76 5.90 2.48
C GLN A 138 -15.69 5.26 3.41
N SER A 139 -16.14 4.59 4.48
CA SER A 139 -15.27 4.06 5.54
C SER A 139 -14.54 2.76 5.18
N ASN A 140 -14.96 2.01 4.17
CA ASN A 140 -14.20 0.83 3.74
C ASN A 140 -12.95 1.21 2.95
N SER A 141 -12.87 2.43 2.42
CA SER A 141 -11.79 2.88 1.57
C SER A 141 -10.52 3.25 2.34
N MET A 142 -9.43 3.42 1.58
CA MET A 142 -8.28 4.18 2.01
C MET A 142 -8.66 5.67 2.01
N TRP A 143 -8.30 6.37 3.06
CA TRP A 143 -8.43 7.82 3.16
C TRP A 143 -7.07 8.45 2.87
N ILE A 144 -7.07 9.51 2.07
CA ILE A 144 -5.84 10.19 1.65
C ILE A 144 -5.99 11.71 1.72
N MET A 145 -4.91 12.37 2.06
CA MET A 145 -4.77 13.82 2.10
C MET A 145 -3.93 14.27 0.90
N ASP A 146 -4.28 15.42 0.32
CA ASP A 146 -3.49 16.01 -0.76
C ASP A 146 -2.07 16.35 -0.29
N LEU A 147 -1.13 16.48 -1.23
CA LEU A 147 0.30 16.60 -0.94
C LEU A 147 0.63 17.81 -0.07
N GLU A 148 0.15 19.01 -0.45
CA GLU A 148 0.46 20.25 0.28
C GLU A 148 -0.07 20.22 1.72
N PRO A 149 -1.36 19.87 1.99
CA PRO A 149 -1.83 19.65 3.36
C PRO A 149 -1.03 18.59 4.12
N SER A 150 -0.63 17.48 3.47
CA SER A 150 0.19 16.43 4.09
C SER A 150 1.53 16.97 4.57
N GLN A 151 2.23 17.71 3.72
CA GLN A 151 3.53 18.30 4.05
C GLN A 151 3.41 19.34 5.17
N ARG A 152 2.39 20.21 5.09
CA ARG A 152 2.12 21.22 6.11
C ARG A 152 1.80 20.59 7.48
N LEU A 153 0.93 19.56 7.48
CA LEU A 153 0.56 18.88 8.72
C LEU A 153 1.77 18.18 9.35
N THR A 154 2.60 17.51 8.55
CA THR A 154 3.83 16.85 9.02
C THR A 154 4.79 17.85 9.68
N GLN A 155 5.02 19.01 9.05
CA GLN A 155 5.84 20.07 9.62
C GLN A 155 5.27 20.59 10.95
N GLN A 156 3.95 20.73 11.04
CA GLN A 156 3.26 21.20 12.24
C GLN A 156 3.37 20.19 13.37
N VAL A 157 3.15 18.90 13.10
CA VAL A 157 3.31 17.81 14.07
C VAL A 157 4.71 17.81 14.69
N VAL A 158 5.75 17.93 13.86
CA VAL A 158 7.15 17.97 14.32
C VAL A 158 7.42 19.22 15.17
N ARG A 159 7.01 20.39 14.68
CA ARG A 159 7.25 21.67 15.36
C ARG A 159 6.55 21.75 16.70
N GLU A 160 5.30 21.30 16.78
CA GLU A 160 4.42 21.44 17.94
C GLU A 160 4.38 20.20 18.82
N ARG A 161 5.07 19.12 18.43
CA ARG A 161 5.14 17.83 19.15
C ARG A 161 3.75 17.28 19.52
N TRP A 162 2.90 17.12 18.51
CA TRP A 162 1.54 16.61 18.70
C TRP A 162 1.54 15.18 19.25
N SER A 163 0.47 14.85 19.99
CA SER A 163 0.17 13.44 20.29
C SER A 163 -0.35 12.70 19.05
N VAL A 164 -0.29 11.37 19.10
CA VAL A 164 -0.81 10.51 18.03
C VAL A 164 -2.31 10.74 17.82
N GLU A 165 -3.06 10.88 18.93
CA GLU A 165 -4.51 11.10 18.87
C GLU A 165 -4.85 12.41 18.17
N LYS A 166 -4.12 13.49 18.46
CA LYS A 166 -4.31 14.78 17.79
C LYS A 166 -3.99 14.67 16.29
N PHE A 167 -2.89 13.98 15.95
CA PHE A 167 -2.52 13.73 14.55
C PHE A 167 -3.60 12.96 13.80
N GLU A 168 -4.08 11.84 14.35
CA GLU A 168 -5.15 11.03 13.76
C GLU A 168 -6.43 11.85 13.54
N GLN A 169 -6.85 12.63 14.53
CA GLN A 169 -8.04 13.49 14.42
C GLN A 169 -7.92 14.53 13.30
N GLU A 170 -6.76 15.18 13.18
CA GLU A 170 -6.55 16.17 12.12
C GLU A 170 -6.42 15.50 10.73
N CYS A 171 -5.81 14.32 10.67
CA CYS A 171 -5.77 13.53 9.43
C CYS A 171 -7.17 13.15 8.95
N GLU A 172 -8.04 12.68 9.85
CA GLU A 172 -9.41 12.31 9.50
C GLU A 172 -10.22 13.51 8.97
N LYS A 173 -10.03 14.71 9.54
CA LYS A 173 -10.71 15.93 9.09
C LYS A 173 -10.26 16.41 7.70
N LEU A 174 -8.98 16.21 7.38
CA LEU A 174 -8.36 16.77 6.17
C LEU A 174 -8.25 15.75 5.03
N SER A 175 -8.45 14.47 5.30
CA SER A 175 -8.42 13.41 4.31
C SER A 175 -9.79 13.13 3.71
N ARG A 176 -9.79 12.47 2.56
CA ARG A 176 -11.02 12.03 1.89
C ARG A 176 -10.89 10.56 1.47
N PRO A 177 -12.01 9.81 1.38
CA PRO A 177 -11.97 8.44 0.89
C PRO A 177 -11.64 8.41 -0.60
N VAL A 178 -10.86 7.41 -1.01
CA VAL A 178 -10.56 7.10 -2.40
C VAL A 178 -11.67 6.19 -2.94
N THR A 179 -12.58 6.72 -3.73
CA THR A 179 -13.71 5.96 -4.29
C THR A 179 -13.32 5.40 -5.64
N LEU A 180 -13.13 4.09 -5.72
CA LEU A 180 -12.71 3.36 -6.92
C LEU A 180 -13.40 2.00 -6.99
N SER A 181 -13.50 1.50 -8.23
CA SER A 181 -13.92 0.13 -8.56
C SER A 181 -12.72 -0.72 -8.98
N PRO A 182 -12.81 -2.07 -8.95
CA PRO A 182 -11.86 -2.93 -9.64
C PRO A 182 -11.67 -2.52 -11.11
N GLY A 183 -10.44 -2.54 -11.61
CA GLY A 183 -10.08 -1.96 -12.92
C GLY A 183 -9.54 -0.53 -12.82
N GLN A 184 -9.50 0.02 -11.61
CA GLN A 184 -8.91 1.33 -11.34
C GLN A 184 -7.77 1.19 -10.33
N ALA A 185 -6.80 2.10 -10.40
CA ALA A 185 -5.71 2.23 -9.44
C ALA A 185 -5.55 3.68 -9.00
N HIS A 186 -5.18 3.88 -7.75
CA HIS A 186 -4.85 5.18 -7.20
C HIS A 186 -3.35 5.34 -7.10
N LEU A 187 -2.84 6.47 -7.59
CA LEU A 187 -1.41 6.75 -7.74
C LEU A 187 -1.01 7.90 -6.82
N PHE A 188 -0.09 7.65 -5.89
CA PHE A 188 0.35 8.69 -4.97
C PHE A 188 1.80 8.54 -4.52
N ALA A 189 2.45 9.67 -4.22
CA ALA A 189 3.81 9.73 -3.70
C ALA A 189 3.85 9.42 -2.21
N GLN A 190 5.01 9.00 -1.70
CA GLN A 190 5.21 8.57 -0.32
C GLN A 190 5.01 9.68 0.73
N GLU A 191 4.89 10.92 0.30
CA GLU A 191 4.66 12.09 1.17
C GLU A 191 3.16 12.39 1.39
N HIS A 192 2.23 11.70 0.70
CA HIS A 192 0.81 11.81 1.01
C HIS A 192 0.49 11.10 2.31
N ILE A 193 -0.17 11.79 3.23
CA ILE A 193 -0.74 11.14 4.41
C ILE A 193 -1.93 10.33 3.98
N HIS A 194 -1.93 9.06 4.35
CA HIS A 194 -3.02 8.13 4.05
C HIS A 194 -3.20 7.13 5.19
N GLY A 195 -4.37 6.53 5.26
CA GLY A 195 -4.68 5.57 6.31
C GLY A 195 -6.09 5.01 6.15
N ASN A 196 -6.58 4.35 7.19
CA ASN A 196 -7.95 3.83 7.23
C ASN A 196 -8.67 4.38 8.45
N ILE A 197 -9.97 4.62 8.32
CA ILE A 197 -10.88 4.76 9.45
C ILE A 197 -11.57 3.43 9.74
N ASN A 198 -12.39 3.35 10.78
CA ASN A 198 -13.15 2.15 11.04
C ASN A 198 -14.15 1.89 9.90
N ASN A 199 -14.13 0.68 9.35
CA ASN A 199 -15.07 0.29 8.30
C ASN A 199 -16.44 0.00 8.89
N VAL A 200 -17.37 0.94 8.73
CA VAL A 200 -18.79 0.80 9.15
C VAL A 200 -19.72 0.40 8.01
N THR A 201 -19.17 0.04 6.85
CA THR A 201 -19.93 -0.55 5.76
C THR A 201 -20.12 -2.06 6.01
N ASP A 202 -20.92 -2.71 5.18
CA ASP A 202 -21.21 -4.14 5.23
C ASP A 202 -20.28 -4.99 4.35
N ILE A 203 -19.31 -4.37 3.66
CA ILE A 203 -18.39 -5.08 2.76
C ILE A 203 -16.93 -5.00 3.23
N THR A 204 -16.21 -6.08 2.98
CA THR A 204 -14.76 -6.13 3.14
C THR A 204 -14.08 -5.44 1.96
N ARG A 205 -13.09 -4.62 2.25
CA ARG A 205 -12.18 -4.11 1.23
C ARG A 205 -10.95 -4.99 1.12
N PHE A 206 -10.67 -5.48 -0.08
CA PHE A 206 -9.36 -5.97 -0.48
C PHE A 206 -8.68 -4.97 -1.42
N ALA A 207 -7.38 -4.74 -1.23
CA ALA A 207 -6.59 -3.92 -2.13
C ALA A 207 -5.14 -4.41 -2.19
N ILE A 208 -4.55 -4.34 -3.37
CA ILE A 208 -3.12 -4.51 -3.60
C ILE A 208 -2.45 -3.15 -3.41
N ASP A 209 -1.45 -3.11 -2.53
CA ASP A 209 -0.54 -1.98 -2.36
C ASP A 209 0.80 -2.35 -3.00
N TRP A 210 1.12 -1.69 -4.09
CA TRP A 210 2.29 -1.96 -4.88
C TRP A 210 3.13 -0.70 -5.10
N HIS A 211 4.44 -0.85 -5.16
CA HIS A 211 5.32 0.29 -5.26
C HIS A 211 6.22 0.22 -6.48
N VAL A 212 6.51 1.40 -7.01
CA VAL A 212 7.57 1.63 -7.99
C VAL A 212 8.61 2.57 -7.41
N LEU A 213 9.85 2.42 -7.84
CA LEU A 213 10.99 3.23 -7.40
C LEU A 213 11.81 3.64 -8.61
N ILE A 214 12.08 4.93 -8.75
CA ILE A 214 13.02 5.43 -9.76
C ILE A 214 14.42 4.94 -9.39
N LYS A 215 15.10 4.27 -10.33
CA LYS A 215 16.44 3.73 -10.11
C LYS A 215 17.44 4.87 -9.86
N GLY A 216 18.26 4.72 -8.83
CA GLY A 216 19.19 5.74 -8.35
C GLY A 216 18.62 6.61 -7.22
N GLU A 217 17.33 6.40 -6.86
CA GLU A 217 16.69 7.09 -5.75
C GLU A 217 16.33 6.11 -4.62
N GLU A 218 17.14 5.09 -4.43
CA GLU A 218 16.96 4.05 -3.43
C GLU A 218 17.11 4.61 -2.01
N CYS A 219 16.37 4.05 -1.09
CA CYS A 219 16.49 4.34 0.34
C CYS A 219 17.19 3.19 1.08
N HIS A 220 17.71 3.47 2.28
CA HIS A 220 18.64 2.59 2.99
C HIS A 220 18.09 1.19 3.33
N ARG A 221 16.80 1.01 3.53
CA ARG A 221 16.22 -0.27 3.95
C ARG A 221 15.66 -1.12 2.83
N ARG A 222 15.34 -0.53 1.71
CA ARG A 222 14.61 -1.18 0.63
C ARG A 222 15.45 -1.22 -0.63
N LEU A 223 16.60 -1.87 -0.48
CA LEU A 223 17.58 -1.99 -1.54
C LEU A 223 17.06 -2.85 -2.71
N PRO A 224 17.56 -2.56 -3.94
CA PRO A 224 17.36 -3.42 -5.08
C PRO A 224 17.76 -4.87 -4.76
N GLY A 225 16.94 -5.77 -5.25
CA GLY A 225 17.21 -7.19 -5.13
C GLY A 225 16.38 -7.87 -4.03
N GLY A 226 16.15 -7.27 -2.85
CA GLY A 226 15.31 -7.80 -1.78
C GLY A 226 13.87 -7.35 -1.87
N PHE A 227 13.68 -6.06 -1.62
CA PHE A 227 12.36 -5.45 -1.64
C PHE A 227 11.93 -5.04 -3.04
N PHE A 228 12.87 -4.50 -3.83
CA PHE A 228 12.66 -4.08 -5.21
C PHE A 228 13.43 -4.97 -6.18
N ARG A 229 12.91 -5.13 -7.38
CA ARG A 229 13.54 -5.82 -8.51
C ARG A 229 13.38 -5.03 -9.81
N LEU A 230 14.21 -5.30 -10.78
CA LEU A 230 13.95 -4.86 -12.16
C LEU A 230 12.75 -5.62 -12.72
N PRO A 231 11.91 -4.99 -13.56
CA PRO A 231 10.94 -5.73 -14.37
C PRO A 231 11.66 -6.85 -15.15
N GLY A 232 11.06 -8.06 -15.15
CA GLY A 232 11.65 -9.24 -15.76
C GLY A 232 12.69 -10.00 -14.92
N ASP A 233 13.16 -9.43 -13.81
CA ASP A 233 14.06 -10.12 -12.89
C ASP A 233 13.27 -10.94 -11.86
N HIS A 234 13.19 -12.24 -12.09
CA HIS A 234 12.51 -13.21 -11.20
C HIS A 234 13.47 -14.01 -10.33
N THR A 235 14.74 -13.60 -10.23
CA THR A 235 15.72 -14.30 -9.39
C THR A 235 15.33 -14.17 -7.92
N SER A 236 15.38 -15.30 -7.20
CA SER A 236 14.95 -15.38 -5.80
C SER A 236 16.05 -15.04 -4.79
N ASP A 237 17.29 -14.92 -5.26
CA ASP A 237 18.44 -14.82 -4.38
C ASP A 237 18.74 -13.38 -4.00
N VAL A 238 18.14 -12.98 -2.90
CA VAL A 238 18.49 -11.70 -2.31
C VAL A 238 18.64 -11.80 -0.81
N ASN A 239 19.88 -11.69 -0.36
CA ASN A 239 20.19 -11.39 1.02
C ASN A 239 19.77 -9.93 1.32
N VAL A 240 18.64 -9.78 1.98
CA VAL A 240 18.28 -8.50 2.58
C VAL A 240 19.07 -8.36 3.86
N ASP A 241 19.98 -7.39 3.92
CA ASP A 241 20.63 -7.02 5.16
C ASP A 241 19.58 -6.36 6.10
N THR A 242 19.03 -7.19 6.98
CA THR A 242 17.99 -6.79 7.94
C THR A 242 18.56 -6.00 9.13
N ASN A 243 19.88 -5.77 9.19
CA ASN A 243 20.56 -5.18 10.35
C ASN A 243 20.74 -3.66 10.31
N LYS A 244 20.21 -2.96 9.31
CA LYS A 244 20.29 -1.50 9.26
C LYS A 244 19.24 -0.84 10.13
N GLU A 245 19.70 0.07 10.99
CA GLU A 245 18.81 0.83 11.90
C GLU A 245 17.80 1.70 11.17
N TYR A 246 16.63 1.81 11.76
CA TYR A 246 15.49 2.57 11.26
C TYR A 246 15.72 4.07 11.49
N ILE A 247 15.89 4.85 10.46
CA ILE A 247 15.89 6.30 10.56
C ILE A 247 14.47 6.79 10.36
N CYS A 248 13.76 7.06 11.45
CA CYS A 248 12.46 7.72 11.40
C CYS A 248 12.67 9.22 11.22
N TYR A 249 12.15 9.81 10.16
CA TYR A 249 12.18 11.26 9.94
C TYR A 249 11.42 12.08 11.01
N MET A 250 10.66 11.40 11.85
CA MET A 250 9.93 11.96 12.99
C MET A 250 10.67 11.74 14.32
N SER A 251 11.95 11.36 14.27
CA SER A 251 12.77 10.87 15.38
C SER A 251 13.07 11.92 16.44
N ASN A 252 12.09 12.38 17.15
CA ASN A 252 12.21 13.04 18.46
C ASN A 252 10.85 13.01 19.18
N ASN A 253 9.90 12.24 18.69
CA ASN A 253 8.63 12.02 19.36
C ASN A 253 8.47 10.52 19.67
N SER A 254 8.80 10.15 20.90
CA SER A 254 8.81 8.74 21.36
C SER A 254 7.45 8.04 21.23
N GLU A 255 6.35 8.77 21.17
CA GLU A 255 5.01 8.21 20.95
C GLU A 255 4.79 7.86 19.48
N PHE A 256 5.22 8.73 18.55
CA PHE A 256 5.19 8.45 17.11
C PHE A 256 6.13 7.30 16.76
N ASP A 257 7.32 7.22 17.34
CA ASP A 257 8.26 6.13 17.13
C ASP A 257 7.65 4.77 17.55
N LYS A 258 6.95 4.72 18.67
CA LYS A 258 6.23 3.52 19.14
C LYS A 258 5.05 3.16 18.22
N HIS A 259 4.34 4.15 17.70
CA HIS A 259 3.22 3.98 16.80
C HIS A 259 3.67 3.40 15.46
N ILE A 260 4.71 3.99 14.87
CA ILE A 260 5.32 3.54 13.61
C ILE A 260 5.99 2.17 13.79
N GLY A 261 6.76 1.97 14.86
CA GLY A 261 7.50 0.75 15.15
C GLY A 261 6.62 -0.49 15.30
N LYS A 262 5.39 -0.35 15.81
CA LYS A 262 4.43 -1.46 15.91
C LYS A 262 3.97 -1.99 14.55
N HIS A 263 4.04 -1.20 13.50
CA HIS A 263 3.62 -1.59 12.15
C HIS A 263 4.79 -2.03 11.25
N SER A 264 6.02 -1.68 11.58
CA SER A 264 7.21 -2.07 10.80
C SER A 264 7.69 -3.50 11.07
N GLN A 265 7.17 -4.17 12.10
CA GLN A 265 7.52 -5.56 12.48
C GLN A 265 6.54 -6.61 11.94
N ARG A 266 5.64 -6.24 11.02
CA ARG A 266 4.67 -7.17 10.40
C ARG A 266 4.94 -7.39 8.93
#